data_b8917269ef3a62bfe5e0cf48aa120d32
#
_entry.id   b8917269ef3a62bfe5e0cf48aa120d32
#
_cell.length_a   1.000
_cell.length_b   1.000
_cell.length_c   1.000
_cell.angle_alpha   90.00
_cell.angle_beta   90.00
_cell.angle_gamma   90.00
#
_symmetry.space_group_name_H-M   'P 1'
#
loop_
_entity.id
_entity.type
_entity.pdbx_description
1 polymer ?
#
loop_
_entity_poly.entity_id
_entity_poly.type
_entity_poly.pdbx_seq_one_letter_code
_entity_poly.pdbx_strand_id
1 'polypeptide(L)'
;MRNLSAILAILSLVAVSCARNQTDTARLTENYALVTIPAPDLSGITDNGKEVLKLYRKAADEVDKIYWKQYFGDSEAFLNSLTNPSDRLYAEINYGPWDRIDGKPFLQGYGSKPQGACFYPGNMTQEEFTSWNDPDKKSPYTLIRRDENGGLKSIWYHEAYSENISKIEEYLTRAADVTIKESVRNYLLHMIDGLKTDDYYESNKAWLEMKDSKMDLVIGPIEAVDDAIYGTKASYGAYVLLKNLQRTEELNALSSKMAELQEMLPGDPSNRDFTPGSESDIFSCNVLYCSGYTNAGFKVIGINFPYDARVQEE
;
A
#
# COMPACT_ATOMS: atom_id res chain seq x y z
N MET A 1 -9.93 26.38 -57.59
CA MET A 1 -10.71 26.47 -56.35
C MET A 1 -11.22 25.11 -55.82
N ARG A 2 -11.24 24.04 -56.58
CA ARG A 2 -11.69 22.68 -56.09
C ARG A 2 -10.68 21.96 -55.18
N ASN A 3 -9.39 22.28 -55.26
CA ASN A 3 -8.36 21.59 -54.48
C ASN A 3 -8.14 22.14 -53.07
N LEU A 4 -8.55 23.40 -52.78
CA LEU A 4 -8.42 23.98 -51.47
C LEU A 4 -9.47 23.41 -50.48
N SER A 5 -10.67 23.12 -50.94
CA SER A 5 -11.74 22.54 -50.12
C SER A 5 -11.46 21.10 -49.70
N ALA A 6 -10.75 20.32 -50.54
CA ALA A 6 -10.35 18.97 -50.20
C ALA A 6 -9.24 18.91 -49.16
N ILE A 7 -8.31 19.87 -49.20
CA ILE A 7 -7.22 19.97 -48.20
C ILE A 7 -7.76 20.44 -46.82
N LEU A 8 -8.73 21.36 -46.81
CA LEU A 8 -9.38 21.78 -45.56
C LEU A 8 -10.20 20.65 -44.89
N ALA A 9 -10.85 19.80 -45.73
CA ALA A 9 -11.62 18.66 -45.23
C ALA A 9 -10.71 17.54 -44.66
N ILE A 10 -9.52 17.34 -45.25
CA ILE A 10 -8.54 16.38 -44.72
C ILE A 10 -7.88 16.88 -43.44
N LEU A 11 -7.57 18.18 -43.34
CA LEU A 11 -7.04 18.79 -42.12
C LEU A 11 -8.08 18.76 -40.96
N SER A 12 -9.36 18.96 -41.26
CA SER A 12 -10.41 18.87 -40.24
C SER A 12 -10.68 17.42 -39.80
N LEU A 13 -10.52 16.44 -40.66
CA LEU A 13 -10.63 15.02 -40.33
C LEU A 13 -9.45 14.52 -39.50
N VAL A 14 -8.23 15.03 -39.74
CA VAL A 14 -7.05 14.70 -38.90
C VAL A 14 -7.16 15.34 -37.53
N ALA A 15 -7.66 16.57 -37.42
CA ALA A 15 -7.87 17.22 -36.11
C ALA A 15 -8.97 16.52 -35.28
N VAL A 16 -10.04 16.03 -35.91
CA VAL A 16 -11.11 15.27 -35.25
C VAL A 16 -10.63 13.84 -34.88
N SER A 17 -9.70 13.26 -35.64
CA SER A 17 -9.10 11.95 -35.32
C SER A 17 -8.13 12.02 -34.13
N CYS A 18 -7.38 13.13 -33.96
CA CYS A 18 -6.53 13.33 -32.79
C CYS A 18 -7.34 13.61 -31.49
N ALA A 19 -8.52 14.20 -31.60
CA ALA A 19 -9.39 14.43 -30.44
C ALA A 19 -10.14 13.17 -29.94
N ARG A 20 -10.14 12.10 -30.74
CA ARG A 20 -10.90 10.88 -30.41
C ARG A 20 -10.18 9.87 -29.51
N ASN A 21 -8.91 10.07 -29.19
CA ASN A 21 -8.10 9.13 -28.40
C ASN A 21 -7.66 9.64 -27.03
N GLN A 22 -8.16 10.77 -26.58
CA GLN A 22 -7.89 11.21 -25.20
C GLN A 22 -8.89 10.49 -24.29
N THR A 23 -8.37 9.70 -23.36
CA THR A 23 -9.19 9.04 -22.34
C THR A 23 -9.87 10.12 -21.50
N ASP A 24 -11.17 10.02 -21.33
CA ASP A 24 -11.94 10.95 -20.50
C ASP A 24 -11.77 10.55 -19.02
N THR A 25 -10.73 11.06 -18.39
CA THR A 25 -10.41 10.80 -16.98
C THR A 25 -11.48 11.33 -16.04
N ALA A 26 -12.23 12.38 -16.42
CA ALA A 26 -13.38 12.84 -15.64
C ALA A 26 -14.43 11.73 -15.54
N ARG A 27 -14.73 11.05 -16.64
CA ARG A 27 -15.65 9.91 -16.67
C ARG A 27 -15.09 8.69 -15.91
N LEU A 28 -13.79 8.42 -16.02
CA LEU A 28 -13.16 7.32 -15.28
C LEU A 28 -13.23 7.53 -13.77
N THR A 29 -13.14 8.79 -13.31
CA THR A 29 -13.26 9.13 -11.90
C THR A 29 -14.64 8.75 -11.34
N GLU A 30 -15.69 8.69 -12.17
CA GLU A 30 -17.04 8.26 -11.76
C GLU A 30 -17.09 6.78 -11.34
N ASN A 31 -16.09 5.96 -11.70
CA ASN A 31 -15.96 4.57 -11.23
C ASN A 31 -15.60 4.49 -9.74
N TYR A 32 -15.15 5.59 -9.14
CA TYR A 32 -14.77 5.67 -7.74
C TYR A 32 -15.80 6.47 -6.95
N ALA A 33 -16.33 5.86 -5.88
CA ALA A 33 -17.21 6.57 -4.99
C ALA A 33 -16.40 7.52 -4.09
N LEU A 34 -16.76 8.80 -4.07
CA LEU A 34 -16.25 9.73 -3.06
C LEU A 34 -16.90 9.40 -1.72
N VAL A 35 -16.15 8.78 -0.83
CA VAL A 35 -16.59 8.49 0.53
C VAL A 35 -15.99 9.55 1.46
N THR A 36 -16.85 10.38 2.05
CA THR A 36 -16.44 11.28 3.13
C THR A 36 -16.39 10.48 4.43
N ILE A 37 -15.20 10.29 4.98
CA ILE A 37 -15.06 9.70 6.32
C ILE A 37 -15.52 10.76 7.31
N PRO A 38 -16.60 10.52 8.09
CA PRO A 38 -17.05 11.47 9.10
C PRO A 38 -15.94 11.68 10.14
N ALA A 39 -15.91 12.87 10.75
CA ALA A 39 -15.00 13.14 11.84
C ALA A 39 -15.14 12.03 12.92
N PRO A 40 -14.05 11.35 13.30
CA PRO A 40 -14.15 10.27 14.27
C PRO A 40 -14.56 10.81 15.64
N ASP A 41 -15.35 10.03 16.37
CA ASP A 41 -15.59 10.32 17.79
C ASP A 41 -14.32 9.99 18.59
N LEU A 42 -13.61 11.02 18.99
CA LEU A 42 -12.42 10.94 19.83
C LEU A 42 -12.69 11.30 21.31
N SER A 43 -13.96 11.35 21.74
CA SER A 43 -14.35 11.70 23.12
C SER A 43 -13.76 10.73 24.14
N GLY A 44 -13.56 9.46 23.77
CA GLY A 44 -12.93 8.44 24.62
C GLY A 44 -11.41 8.36 24.49
N ILE A 45 -10.76 9.28 23.76
CA ILE A 45 -9.31 9.30 23.53
C ILE A 45 -8.71 10.47 24.33
N THR A 46 -7.70 10.20 25.13
CA THR A 46 -6.97 11.21 25.91
C THR A 46 -6.25 12.20 25.00
N ASP A 47 -5.85 13.36 25.52
CA ASP A 47 -5.13 14.35 24.71
C ASP A 47 -3.77 13.81 24.23
N ASN A 48 -3.09 12.99 25.06
CA ASN A 48 -1.91 12.25 24.63
C ASN A 48 -2.23 11.31 23.44
N GLY A 49 -3.33 10.58 23.52
CA GLY A 49 -3.78 9.71 22.43
C GLY A 49 -4.09 10.46 21.15
N LYS A 50 -4.72 11.64 21.24
CA LYS A 50 -4.95 12.50 20.09
C LYS A 50 -3.64 12.98 19.45
N GLU A 51 -2.63 13.28 20.26
CA GLU A 51 -1.31 13.63 19.74
C GLU A 51 -0.61 12.43 19.07
N VAL A 52 -0.72 11.23 19.65
CA VAL A 52 -0.24 9.98 19.02
C VAL A 52 -0.89 9.78 17.65
N LEU A 53 -2.21 9.94 17.52
CA LEU A 53 -2.90 9.81 16.23
C LEU A 53 -2.40 10.82 15.17
N LYS A 54 -2.09 12.06 15.58
CA LYS A 54 -1.50 13.06 14.67
C LYS A 54 -0.11 12.65 14.20
N LEU A 55 0.69 12.06 15.08
CA LEU A 55 2.03 11.57 14.76
C LEU A 55 1.97 10.34 13.84
N TYR A 56 1.03 9.43 14.08
CA TYR A 56 0.75 8.29 13.19
C TYR A 56 0.41 8.77 11.77
N ARG A 57 -0.46 9.77 11.65
CA ARG A 57 -0.79 10.34 10.35
C ARG A 57 0.45 10.91 9.66
N LYS A 58 1.31 11.66 10.37
CA LYS A 58 2.54 12.21 9.77
C LYS A 58 3.50 11.12 9.30
N ALA A 59 3.63 10.04 10.07
CA ALA A 59 4.40 8.87 9.65
C ALA A 59 3.80 8.22 8.40
N ALA A 60 2.48 8.09 8.34
CA ALA A 60 1.76 7.57 7.18
C ALA A 60 1.92 8.47 5.93
N ASP A 61 2.00 9.80 6.08
CA ASP A 61 2.27 10.72 4.97
C ASP A 61 3.67 10.49 4.35
N GLU A 62 4.67 10.05 5.13
CA GLU A 62 5.98 9.67 4.59
C GLU A 62 5.95 8.28 3.90
N VAL A 63 5.15 7.35 4.39
CA VAL A 63 4.88 6.06 3.73
C VAL A 63 4.29 6.27 2.33
N ASP A 64 3.40 7.23 2.17
CA ASP A 64 2.82 7.58 0.88
C ASP A 64 3.88 7.95 -0.16
N LYS A 65 4.88 8.74 0.27
CA LYS A 65 6.00 9.14 -0.59
C LYS A 65 6.90 7.95 -0.97
N ILE A 66 7.12 6.99 -0.04
CA ILE A 66 7.85 5.77 -0.36
C ILE A 66 7.09 4.96 -1.40
N TYR A 67 5.78 4.79 -1.23
CA TYR A 67 4.97 4.02 -2.15
C TYR A 67 4.94 4.63 -3.57
N TRP A 68 4.86 5.94 -3.71
CA TRP A 68 5.02 6.61 -4.99
C TRP A 68 6.35 6.22 -5.67
N LYS A 69 7.46 6.20 -4.93
CA LYS A 69 8.77 5.76 -5.44
C LYS A 69 8.77 4.28 -5.85
N GLN A 70 8.02 3.42 -5.13
CA GLN A 70 7.90 1.99 -5.44
C GLN A 70 7.03 1.71 -6.66
N TYR A 71 5.96 2.47 -6.82
CA TYR A 71 4.97 2.19 -7.86
C TYR A 71 5.26 2.89 -9.18
N PHE A 72 5.66 4.15 -9.14
CA PHE A 72 5.84 4.99 -10.32
C PHE A 72 7.24 5.62 -10.42
N GLY A 73 7.75 6.20 -9.35
CA GLY A 73 9.01 6.94 -9.30
C GLY A 73 8.85 8.37 -8.81
N ASP A 74 9.26 9.37 -9.61
CA ASP A 74 9.16 10.79 -9.27
C ASP A 74 7.73 11.31 -9.44
N SER A 75 6.96 11.27 -8.36
CA SER A 75 5.58 11.73 -8.34
C SER A 75 5.44 13.25 -8.45
N GLU A 76 6.38 14.02 -7.91
CA GLU A 76 6.28 15.47 -7.90
C GLU A 76 6.40 16.05 -9.31
N ALA A 77 7.44 15.68 -10.05
CA ALA A 77 7.61 16.07 -11.44
C ALA A 77 6.43 15.60 -12.30
N PHE A 78 5.97 14.36 -12.11
CA PHE A 78 4.85 13.79 -12.83
C PHE A 78 3.56 14.57 -12.59
N LEU A 79 3.13 14.73 -11.34
CA LEU A 79 1.88 15.43 -11.00
C LEU A 79 1.90 16.90 -11.41
N ASN A 80 3.06 17.56 -11.32
CA ASN A 80 3.23 18.95 -11.76
C ASN A 80 3.16 19.11 -13.29
N SER A 81 3.43 18.03 -14.05
CA SER A 81 3.27 18.04 -15.52
C SER A 81 1.81 17.97 -15.97
N LEU A 82 0.90 17.52 -15.09
CA LEU A 82 -0.52 17.33 -15.42
C LEU A 82 -1.28 18.66 -15.25
N THR A 83 -1.64 19.27 -16.38
CA THR A 83 -2.39 20.54 -16.41
C THR A 83 -3.89 20.36 -16.31
N ASN A 84 -4.42 19.18 -16.68
CA ASN A 84 -5.84 18.86 -16.56
C ASN A 84 -6.13 18.38 -15.13
N PRO A 85 -7.04 19.03 -14.38
CA PRO A 85 -7.38 18.62 -13.00
C PRO A 85 -7.92 17.19 -12.89
N SER A 86 -8.67 16.70 -13.88
CA SER A 86 -9.22 15.34 -13.87
C SER A 86 -8.12 14.31 -14.07
N ASP A 87 -7.14 14.58 -14.96
CA ASP A 87 -5.98 13.73 -15.16
C ASP A 87 -5.16 13.63 -13.88
N ARG A 88 -4.94 14.76 -13.24
CA ARG A 88 -4.21 14.84 -11.97
C ARG A 88 -4.91 14.05 -10.86
N LEU A 89 -6.21 14.29 -10.65
CA LEU A 89 -7.00 13.58 -9.65
C LEU A 89 -6.98 12.07 -9.90
N TYR A 90 -7.16 11.65 -11.17
CA TYR A 90 -7.16 10.22 -11.49
C TYR A 90 -5.77 9.60 -11.32
N ALA A 91 -4.70 10.34 -11.62
CA ALA A 91 -3.34 9.92 -11.35
C ALA A 91 -3.04 9.81 -9.85
N GLU A 92 -3.54 10.72 -9.02
CA GLU A 92 -3.42 10.65 -7.56
C GLU A 92 -4.16 9.44 -6.98
N ILE A 93 -5.37 9.11 -7.48
CA ILE A 93 -6.11 7.90 -7.07
C ILE A 93 -5.33 6.63 -7.40
N ASN A 94 -4.70 6.58 -8.57
CA ASN A 94 -4.05 5.39 -9.10
C ASN A 94 -2.53 5.31 -8.81
N TYR A 95 -1.94 6.35 -8.23
CA TYR A 95 -0.48 6.50 -7.99
C TYR A 95 0.36 6.45 -9.27
N GLY A 96 -0.18 6.90 -10.39
CA GLY A 96 0.52 6.89 -11.67
C GLY A 96 -0.42 7.01 -12.85
N PRO A 97 0.07 6.80 -14.09
CA PRO A 97 -0.70 6.95 -15.31
C PRO A 97 -1.52 5.71 -15.70
N TRP A 98 -1.57 4.68 -14.86
CA TRP A 98 -2.26 3.41 -15.12
C TRP A 98 -3.45 3.20 -14.20
N ASP A 99 -4.58 2.80 -14.77
CA ASP A 99 -5.76 2.41 -14.02
C ASP A 99 -5.47 1.13 -13.19
N ARG A 100 -5.75 1.16 -11.90
CA ARG A 100 -5.52 0.00 -11.03
C ARG A 100 -6.56 -1.11 -11.19
N ILE A 101 -7.68 -0.84 -11.85
CA ILE A 101 -8.73 -1.84 -12.09
C ILE A 101 -8.34 -2.74 -13.28
N ASP A 102 -7.88 -2.12 -14.39
CA ASP A 102 -7.61 -2.85 -15.62
C ASP A 102 -6.15 -2.78 -16.11
N GLY A 103 -5.29 -2.04 -15.42
CA GLY A 103 -3.87 -1.90 -15.72
C GLY A 103 -3.53 -1.08 -16.96
N LYS A 104 -4.53 -0.45 -17.60
CA LYS A 104 -4.31 0.30 -18.83
C LYS A 104 -3.82 1.73 -18.56
N PRO A 105 -2.95 2.27 -19.42
CA PRO A 105 -2.60 3.67 -19.35
C PRO A 105 -3.79 4.54 -19.76
N PHE A 106 -4.08 5.56 -18.95
CA PHE A 106 -5.11 6.57 -19.27
C PHE A 106 -4.51 7.90 -19.73
N LEU A 107 -3.19 8.09 -19.60
CA LEU A 107 -2.47 9.23 -20.14
C LEU A 107 -1.69 8.87 -21.39
N GLN A 108 -1.65 9.80 -22.36
CA GLN A 108 -0.84 9.65 -23.56
C GLN A 108 0.65 9.61 -23.25
N GLY A 109 1.41 8.83 -24.01
CA GLY A 109 2.86 8.71 -23.87
C GLY A 109 3.31 7.64 -22.88
N TYR A 110 2.39 7.01 -22.17
CA TYR A 110 2.69 5.88 -21.27
C TYR A 110 2.32 4.55 -21.95
N GLY A 111 3.25 3.59 -21.93
CA GLY A 111 3.01 2.21 -22.32
C GLY A 111 2.30 1.41 -21.21
N SER A 112 2.29 0.09 -21.35
CA SER A 112 1.77 -0.80 -20.32
C SER A 112 2.49 -0.61 -18.98
N LYS A 113 1.78 -0.80 -17.87
CA LYS A 113 2.39 -0.77 -16.53
C LYS A 113 3.54 -1.78 -16.46
N PRO A 114 4.73 -1.39 -15.95
CA PRO A 114 5.80 -2.33 -15.70
C PRO A 114 5.36 -3.42 -14.70
N GLN A 115 5.56 -4.70 -15.04
CA GLN A 115 5.12 -5.82 -14.18
C GLN A 115 5.77 -5.82 -12.81
N GLY A 116 7.01 -5.34 -12.71
CA GLY A 116 7.74 -5.23 -11.43
C GLY A 116 7.68 -3.82 -10.83
N ALA A 117 6.73 -2.98 -11.25
CA ALA A 117 6.67 -1.57 -10.84
C ALA A 117 8.09 -0.93 -10.87
N CYS A 118 8.50 -0.23 -9.81
CA CYS A 118 9.86 0.30 -9.68
C CYS A 118 10.77 -0.56 -8.77
N PHE A 119 10.43 -1.83 -8.54
CA PHE A 119 11.27 -2.72 -7.73
C PHE A 119 12.49 -3.24 -8.49
N TYR A 120 12.42 -3.31 -9.83
CA TYR A 120 13.45 -3.87 -10.70
C TYR A 120 13.88 -2.90 -11.79
N PRO A 121 15.10 -3.04 -12.35
CA PRO A 121 15.48 -2.30 -13.55
C PRO A 121 14.59 -2.69 -14.73
N GLY A 122 14.08 -1.70 -15.48
CA GLY A 122 13.16 -1.95 -16.59
C GLY A 122 13.73 -2.80 -17.74
N ASN A 123 15.05 -2.95 -17.80
CA ASN A 123 15.76 -3.77 -18.80
C ASN A 123 16.32 -5.08 -18.23
N MET A 124 15.92 -5.48 -17.01
CA MET A 124 16.33 -6.74 -16.42
C MET A 124 15.65 -7.92 -17.14
N THR A 125 16.42 -8.97 -17.47
CA THR A 125 15.85 -10.22 -17.97
C THR A 125 15.68 -11.27 -16.87
N GLN A 126 14.83 -12.24 -17.11
CA GLN A 126 14.60 -13.33 -16.19
C GLN A 126 15.85 -14.23 -16.05
N GLU A 127 16.57 -14.45 -17.15
CA GLU A 127 17.82 -15.23 -17.17
C GLU A 127 18.89 -14.54 -16.35
N GLU A 128 19.04 -13.23 -16.51
CA GLU A 128 19.99 -12.43 -15.72
C GLU A 128 19.68 -12.51 -14.24
N PHE A 129 18.44 -12.30 -13.83
CA PHE A 129 18.03 -12.40 -12.42
C PHE A 129 18.23 -13.80 -11.86
N THR A 130 17.93 -14.84 -12.64
CA THR A 130 18.02 -16.24 -12.19
C THR A 130 19.49 -16.65 -11.98
N SER A 131 20.36 -16.28 -12.93
CA SER A 131 21.80 -16.65 -12.89
C SER A 131 22.61 -15.81 -11.90
N TRP A 132 22.10 -14.64 -11.49
CA TRP A 132 22.77 -13.78 -10.53
C TRP A 132 22.72 -14.38 -9.12
N ASN A 133 23.90 -14.54 -8.50
CA ASN A 133 24.05 -15.12 -7.19
C ASN A 133 24.12 -14.04 -6.09
N ASP A 134 22.96 -13.67 -5.58
CA ASP A 134 22.81 -12.71 -4.49
C ASP A 134 21.77 -13.28 -3.51
N PRO A 135 22.09 -13.46 -2.22
CA PRO A 135 21.18 -14.04 -1.22
C PRO A 135 19.94 -13.15 -0.98
N ASP A 136 20.09 -11.85 -1.15
CA ASP A 136 19.06 -10.86 -0.82
C ASP A 136 18.14 -10.53 -1.99
N LYS A 137 18.41 -11.05 -3.19
CA LYS A 137 17.64 -10.74 -4.40
C LYS A 137 16.15 -11.04 -4.30
N LYS A 138 15.77 -12.03 -3.49
CA LYS A 138 14.37 -12.43 -3.25
C LYS A 138 13.81 -11.91 -1.94
N SER A 139 14.58 -11.16 -1.14
CA SER A 139 14.05 -10.53 0.07
C SER A 139 12.87 -9.64 -0.28
N PRO A 140 11.78 -9.66 0.51
CA PRO A 140 10.64 -8.76 0.32
C PRO A 140 11.02 -7.28 0.48
N TYR A 141 12.15 -7.00 1.09
CA TYR A 141 12.55 -5.67 1.53
C TYR A 141 13.78 -5.13 0.78
N THR A 142 14.01 -5.59 -0.46
CA THR A 142 15.09 -5.09 -1.31
C THR A 142 14.58 -4.61 -2.66
N LEU A 143 15.24 -3.56 -3.18
CA LEU A 143 15.16 -3.15 -4.58
C LEU A 143 16.29 -3.80 -5.37
N ILE A 144 16.01 -4.15 -6.61
CA ILE A 144 17.06 -4.54 -7.56
C ILE A 144 17.41 -3.33 -8.42
N ARG A 145 18.70 -3.05 -8.55
CA ARG A 145 19.22 -1.91 -9.32
C ARG A 145 20.41 -2.34 -10.17
N ARG A 146 20.78 -1.51 -11.14
CA ARG A 146 22.07 -1.65 -11.85
C ARG A 146 23.19 -1.04 -11.00
N ASP A 147 24.31 -1.73 -10.92
CA ASP A 147 25.55 -1.17 -10.43
C ASP A 147 26.27 -0.35 -11.51
N GLU A 148 27.42 0.25 -11.18
CA GLU A 148 28.22 1.07 -12.09
C GLU A 148 28.75 0.32 -13.32
N ASN A 149 28.84 -0.99 -13.25
CA ASN A 149 29.29 -1.89 -14.32
C ASN A 149 28.13 -2.47 -15.13
N GLY A 150 26.89 -2.11 -14.80
CA GLY A 150 25.67 -2.61 -15.41
C GLY A 150 25.18 -3.96 -14.84
N GLY A 151 25.87 -4.53 -13.83
CA GLY A 151 25.45 -5.72 -13.11
C GLY A 151 24.23 -5.44 -12.22
N LEU A 152 23.64 -6.50 -11.65
CA LEU A 152 22.57 -6.37 -10.68
C LEU A 152 23.13 -6.23 -9.27
N LYS A 153 22.46 -5.42 -8.43
CA LYS A 153 22.70 -5.32 -6.99
C LYS A 153 21.38 -5.20 -6.23
N SER A 154 21.33 -5.82 -5.05
CA SER A 154 20.26 -5.58 -4.08
C SER A 154 20.55 -4.33 -3.26
N ILE A 155 19.51 -3.53 -2.99
CA ILE A 155 19.57 -2.38 -2.09
C ILE A 155 18.44 -2.54 -1.09
N TRP A 156 18.75 -2.59 0.19
CA TRP A 156 17.77 -2.73 1.25
C TRP A 156 16.84 -1.50 1.32
N TYR A 157 15.61 -1.67 1.76
CA TYR A 157 14.63 -0.58 1.82
C TYR A 157 15.05 0.51 2.80
N HIS A 158 15.65 0.13 3.94
CA HIS A 158 16.17 1.12 4.90
C HIS A 158 17.25 2.03 4.31
N GLU A 159 18.04 1.54 3.34
CA GLU A 159 19.02 2.35 2.59
C GLU A 159 18.33 3.17 1.48
N ALA A 160 17.52 2.50 0.66
CA ALA A 160 16.89 3.10 -0.52
C ALA A 160 15.92 4.24 -0.18
N TYR A 161 15.28 4.16 0.99
CA TYR A 161 14.28 5.11 1.45
C TYR A 161 14.68 5.84 2.74
N SER A 162 15.98 5.87 3.05
CA SER A 162 16.56 6.37 4.32
C SER A 162 16.03 7.75 4.73
N GLU A 163 15.85 8.68 3.78
CA GLU A 163 15.32 10.02 4.07
C GLU A 163 13.87 9.97 4.62
N ASN A 164 12.99 9.18 4.00
CA ASN A 164 11.60 9.05 4.45
C ASN A 164 11.52 8.23 5.74
N ILE A 165 12.31 7.15 5.83
CA ILE A 165 12.37 6.30 7.01
C ILE A 165 12.83 7.10 8.23
N SER A 166 13.85 7.95 8.11
CA SER A 166 14.29 8.81 9.22
C SER A 166 13.19 9.74 9.73
N LYS A 167 12.32 10.25 8.85
CA LYS A 167 11.16 11.05 9.27
C LYS A 167 10.08 10.21 9.96
N ILE A 168 9.82 8.99 9.44
CA ILE A 168 8.90 8.05 10.08
C ILE A 168 9.39 7.73 11.49
N GLU A 169 10.69 7.40 11.64
CA GLU A 169 11.32 7.15 12.94
C GLU A 169 11.16 8.32 13.91
N GLU A 170 11.39 9.57 13.46
CA GLU A 170 11.18 10.76 14.28
C GLU A 170 9.73 10.81 14.81
N TYR A 171 8.73 10.61 13.93
CA TYR A 171 7.33 10.68 14.34
C TYR A 171 6.95 9.52 15.26
N LEU A 172 7.42 8.30 15.01
CA LEU A 172 7.14 7.13 15.86
C LEU A 172 7.84 7.24 17.22
N THR A 173 9.08 7.77 17.28
CA THR A 173 9.78 8.03 18.54
C THR A 173 8.99 9.03 19.39
N ARG A 174 8.55 10.13 18.82
CA ARG A 174 7.72 11.10 19.53
C ARG A 174 6.38 10.50 19.98
N ALA A 175 5.78 9.62 19.18
CA ALA A 175 4.56 8.91 19.58
C ALA A 175 4.82 7.95 20.75
N ALA A 176 5.97 7.27 20.77
CA ALA A 176 6.40 6.42 21.88
C ALA A 176 6.66 7.21 23.17
N ASP A 177 7.16 8.44 23.06
CA ASP A 177 7.39 9.32 24.22
C ASP A 177 6.09 9.87 24.81
N VAL A 178 5.09 10.14 23.96
CA VAL A 178 3.81 10.76 24.37
C VAL A 178 2.81 9.71 24.85
N THR A 179 2.85 8.48 24.35
CA THR A 179 1.88 7.45 24.73
C THR A 179 2.01 7.07 26.21
N ILE A 180 0.85 6.90 26.87
CA ILE A 180 0.77 6.37 28.24
C ILE A 180 0.59 4.85 28.29
N LYS A 181 0.46 4.20 27.13
CA LYS A 181 0.28 2.76 26.99
C LYS A 181 1.63 2.10 26.72
N GLU A 182 2.05 1.21 27.62
CA GLU A 182 3.33 0.52 27.49
C GLU A 182 3.35 -0.42 26.28
N SER A 183 2.24 -1.14 26.00
CA SER A 183 2.11 -1.98 24.83
C SER A 183 2.28 -1.22 23.51
N VAL A 184 1.71 -0.01 23.44
CA VAL A 184 1.88 0.88 22.27
C VAL A 184 3.33 1.33 22.15
N ARG A 185 3.95 1.75 23.26
CA ARG A 185 5.36 2.15 23.29
C ARG A 185 6.26 1.02 22.78
N ASN A 186 6.06 -0.19 23.31
CA ASN A 186 6.82 -1.37 22.94
C ASN A 186 6.72 -1.65 21.43
N TYR A 187 5.49 -1.67 20.91
CA TYR A 187 5.28 -1.84 19.46
C TYR A 187 6.02 -0.77 18.64
N LEU A 188 5.90 0.50 19.01
CA LEU A 188 6.53 1.60 18.26
C LEU A 188 8.05 1.51 18.26
N LEU A 189 8.67 1.15 19.38
CA LEU A 189 10.12 0.99 19.47
C LEU A 189 10.61 -0.18 18.58
N HIS A 190 9.94 -1.34 18.63
CA HIS A 190 10.28 -2.46 17.74
C HIS A 190 10.01 -2.13 16.26
N MET A 191 8.97 -1.34 15.95
CA MET A 191 8.72 -0.90 14.58
C MET A 191 9.81 0.04 14.07
N ILE A 192 10.34 0.93 14.92
CA ILE A 192 11.49 1.77 14.59
C ILE A 192 12.72 0.90 14.28
N ASP A 193 12.98 -0.12 15.07
CA ASP A 193 14.09 -1.05 14.82
C ASP A 193 13.88 -1.84 13.52
N GLY A 194 12.65 -2.30 13.26
CA GLY A 194 12.28 -2.96 12.01
C GLY A 194 12.51 -2.07 10.78
N LEU A 195 12.15 -0.80 10.86
CA LEU A 195 12.37 0.17 9.78
C LEU A 195 13.86 0.43 9.50
N LYS A 196 14.74 0.30 10.50
CA LYS A 196 16.19 0.47 10.37
C LYS A 196 16.91 -0.75 9.84
N THR A 197 16.36 -1.92 10.04
CA THR A 197 17.03 -3.20 9.78
C THR A 197 16.37 -4.03 8.70
N ASP A 198 15.14 -3.65 8.27
CA ASP A 198 14.23 -4.45 7.45
C ASP A 198 13.90 -5.83 8.07
N ASP A 199 14.02 -5.98 9.39
CA ASP A 199 13.56 -7.15 10.15
C ASP A 199 12.39 -6.76 11.07
N TYR A 200 11.19 -7.18 10.70
CA TYR A 200 9.95 -6.78 11.35
C TYR A 200 9.40 -7.84 12.33
N TYR A 201 10.16 -8.89 12.65
CA TYR A 201 9.69 -9.98 13.49
C TYR A 201 9.21 -9.50 14.87
N GLU A 202 10.07 -8.78 15.60
CA GLU A 202 9.75 -8.30 16.95
C GLU A 202 8.62 -7.25 16.93
N SER A 203 8.57 -6.40 15.91
CA SER A 203 7.46 -5.44 15.79
C SER A 203 6.12 -6.12 15.52
N ASN A 204 6.12 -7.20 14.73
CA ASN A 204 4.91 -7.97 14.45
C ASN A 204 4.40 -8.69 15.70
N LYS A 205 5.28 -9.24 16.53
CA LYS A 205 4.91 -9.83 17.84
C LYS A 205 4.36 -8.77 18.79
N ALA A 206 5.05 -7.65 18.93
CA ALA A 206 4.61 -6.55 19.78
C ALA A 206 3.25 -5.99 19.34
N TRP A 207 2.96 -5.98 18.03
CA TRP A 207 1.64 -5.58 17.51
C TRP A 207 0.53 -6.55 17.97
N LEU A 208 0.77 -7.86 17.93
CA LEU A 208 -0.18 -8.87 18.41
C LEU A 208 -0.45 -8.74 19.91
N GLU A 209 0.54 -8.32 20.69
CA GLU A 209 0.42 -8.10 22.12
C GLU A 209 -0.31 -6.78 22.47
N MET A 210 -0.43 -5.83 21.53
CA MET A 210 -1.05 -4.52 21.73
C MET A 210 -2.58 -4.61 21.76
N LYS A 211 -3.15 -5.39 22.68
CA LYS A 211 -4.61 -5.64 22.77
C LYS A 211 -5.36 -4.54 23.55
N ASP A 212 -4.70 -3.84 24.47
CA ASP A 212 -5.29 -2.86 25.39
C ASP A 212 -5.46 -1.46 24.80
N SER A 213 -5.00 -1.22 23.57
CA SER A 213 -5.12 0.07 22.87
C SER A 213 -6.36 0.11 21.98
N LYS A 214 -7.12 1.23 22.07
CA LYS A 214 -8.18 1.55 21.12
C LYS A 214 -7.63 2.07 19.80
N MET A 215 -6.44 2.68 19.80
CA MET A 215 -5.76 3.18 18.61
C MET A 215 -4.87 2.07 18.08
N ASP A 216 -4.81 1.94 16.77
CA ASP A 216 -3.99 0.95 16.11
C ASP A 216 -3.25 1.58 14.93
N LEU A 217 -2.07 1.06 14.66
CA LEU A 217 -1.22 1.46 13.55
C LEU A 217 -0.64 0.22 12.89
N VAL A 218 -0.91 0.05 11.61
CA VAL A 218 -0.18 -0.89 10.76
C VAL A 218 0.63 -0.05 9.79
N ILE A 219 1.95 -0.19 9.75
CA ILE A 219 2.84 0.67 8.97
C ILE A 219 4.06 -0.11 8.50
N GLY A 220 4.52 0.13 7.28
CA GLY A 220 5.74 -0.46 6.74
C GLY A 220 5.53 -1.13 5.39
N PRO A 221 6.49 -1.96 4.94
CA PRO A 221 6.34 -2.83 3.78
C PRO A 221 5.49 -4.05 4.16
N ILE A 222 4.22 -4.04 3.78
CA ILE A 222 3.23 -4.98 4.32
C ILE A 222 3.01 -6.17 3.39
N GLU A 223 2.76 -5.94 2.08
CA GLU A 223 2.28 -6.98 1.18
C GLU A 223 2.83 -6.80 -0.24
N ALA A 224 3.15 -7.91 -0.93
CA ALA A 224 3.70 -7.90 -2.28
C ALA A 224 2.61 -7.76 -3.36
N VAL A 225 1.89 -6.62 -3.37
CA VAL A 225 0.73 -6.37 -4.26
C VAL A 225 1.11 -5.87 -5.66
N ASP A 226 2.28 -5.28 -5.84
CA ASP A 226 2.67 -4.60 -7.08
C ASP A 226 3.82 -5.28 -7.82
N ASP A 227 4.41 -6.33 -7.25
CA ASP A 227 5.42 -7.16 -7.90
C ASP A 227 4.77 -8.32 -8.67
N ALA A 228 4.40 -8.08 -9.93
CA ALA A 228 3.84 -9.11 -10.79
C ALA A 228 4.93 -9.95 -11.52
N ILE A 229 6.23 -9.73 -11.24
CA ILE A 229 7.32 -10.55 -11.82
C ILE A 229 7.57 -11.78 -10.96
N TYR A 230 7.80 -11.59 -9.65
CA TYR A 230 8.14 -12.67 -8.73
C TYR A 230 7.21 -12.76 -7.51
N GLY A 231 6.37 -11.75 -7.27
CA GLY A 231 5.46 -11.71 -6.13
C GLY A 231 6.17 -11.61 -4.78
N THR A 232 7.37 -11.04 -4.73
CA THR A 232 8.20 -11.04 -3.52
C THR A 232 8.36 -9.68 -2.87
N LYS A 233 8.38 -8.60 -3.66
CA LYS A 233 8.70 -7.25 -3.16
C LYS A 233 7.52 -6.60 -2.47
N ALA A 234 7.64 -6.33 -1.17
CA ALA A 234 6.58 -5.74 -0.37
C ALA A 234 6.41 -4.25 -0.65
N SER A 235 5.16 -3.85 -0.87
CA SER A 235 4.76 -2.44 -1.04
C SER A 235 4.57 -1.78 0.32
N TYR A 236 5.02 -0.55 0.47
CA TYR A 236 4.78 0.26 1.65
C TYR A 236 3.33 0.71 1.74
N GLY A 237 2.77 0.58 2.94
CA GLY A 237 1.42 1.02 3.26
C GLY A 237 1.27 1.38 4.73
N ALA A 238 0.22 2.11 5.05
CA ALA A 238 -0.14 2.37 6.43
C ALA A 238 -1.66 2.48 6.62
N TYR A 239 -2.12 1.97 7.76
CA TYR A 239 -3.45 2.18 8.31
C TYR A 239 -3.35 2.82 9.68
N VAL A 240 -4.00 3.96 9.88
CA VAL A 240 -4.27 4.56 11.19
C VAL A 240 -5.71 4.23 11.55
N LEU A 241 -5.89 3.45 12.61
CA LEU A 241 -7.16 2.81 12.92
C LEU A 241 -7.65 3.18 14.32
N LEU A 242 -8.96 3.12 14.51
CA LEU A 242 -9.61 3.19 15.80
C LEU A 242 -10.53 1.97 15.97
N LYS A 243 -10.22 1.10 16.94
CA LYS A 243 -10.98 -0.12 17.21
C LYS A 243 -12.42 0.23 17.61
N ASN A 244 -13.38 -0.41 16.94
CA ASN A 244 -14.81 -0.32 17.26
C ASN A 244 -15.17 -1.52 18.14
N LEU A 245 -15.17 -1.34 19.46
CA LEU A 245 -15.34 -2.41 20.43
C LEU A 245 -16.71 -3.10 20.30
N GLN A 246 -17.78 -2.32 20.06
CA GLN A 246 -19.12 -2.91 19.89
C GLN A 246 -19.18 -3.85 18.69
N ARG A 247 -18.68 -3.40 17.52
CA ARG A 247 -18.66 -4.25 16.32
C ARG A 247 -17.67 -5.40 16.44
N THR A 248 -16.62 -5.23 17.23
CA THR A 248 -15.68 -6.32 17.55
C THR A 248 -16.37 -7.43 18.34
N GLU A 249 -17.18 -7.09 19.34
CA GLU A 249 -17.98 -8.06 20.09
C GLU A 249 -18.98 -8.81 19.19
N GLU A 250 -19.65 -8.10 18.27
CA GLU A 250 -20.55 -8.70 17.28
C GLU A 250 -19.81 -9.70 16.36
N LEU A 251 -18.61 -9.37 15.91
CA LEU A 251 -17.76 -10.26 15.09
C LEU A 251 -17.28 -11.47 15.89
N ASN A 252 -16.85 -11.28 17.13
CA ASN A 252 -16.39 -12.37 17.99
C ASN A 252 -17.51 -13.37 18.29
N ALA A 253 -18.75 -12.90 18.39
CA ALA A 253 -19.92 -13.79 18.50
C ALA A 253 -20.10 -14.69 17.24
N LEU A 254 -19.70 -14.21 16.06
CA LEU A 254 -19.69 -15.01 14.83
C LEU A 254 -18.51 -15.99 14.80
N SER A 255 -17.35 -15.60 15.37
CA SER A 255 -16.16 -16.47 15.42
C SER A 255 -16.44 -17.76 16.17
N SER A 256 -17.29 -17.75 17.19
CA SER A 256 -17.72 -18.96 17.89
C SER A 256 -18.48 -19.97 17.01
N LYS A 257 -18.96 -19.55 15.84
CA LYS A 257 -19.68 -20.37 14.86
C LYS A 257 -18.83 -20.76 13.65
N MET A 258 -17.53 -20.43 13.65
CA MET A 258 -16.68 -20.67 12.49
C MET A 258 -16.62 -22.15 12.09
N ALA A 259 -16.57 -23.08 13.04
CA ALA A 259 -16.57 -24.51 12.77
C ALA A 259 -17.87 -24.93 12.05
N GLU A 260 -19.05 -24.47 12.53
CA GLU A 260 -20.34 -24.73 11.90
C GLU A 260 -20.43 -24.14 10.49
N LEU A 261 -19.94 -22.91 10.31
CA LEU A 261 -19.92 -22.24 9.01
C LEU A 261 -18.98 -22.96 8.03
N GLN A 262 -17.87 -23.48 8.49
CA GLN A 262 -16.92 -24.23 7.67
C GLN A 262 -17.52 -25.55 7.16
N GLU A 263 -18.31 -26.25 7.98
CA GLU A 263 -19.02 -27.44 7.54
C GLU A 263 -20.05 -27.17 6.45
N MET A 264 -20.58 -25.93 6.40
CA MET A 264 -21.56 -25.50 5.38
C MET A 264 -20.90 -25.07 4.05
N LEU A 265 -19.59 -24.89 3.99
CA LEU A 265 -18.93 -24.51 2.76
C LEU A 265 -19.02 -25.61 1.71
N PRO A 266 -19.32 -25.27 0.43
CA PRO A 266 -19.30 -26.24 -0.65
C PRO A 266 -17.87 -26.70 -0.92
N GLY A 267 -17.65 -28.00 -1.11
CA GLY A 267 -16.35 -28.55 -1.42
C GLY A 267 -16.17 -29.99 -0.91
N ASP A 268 -15.01 -30.58 -1.23
CA ASP A 268 -14.65 -31.91 -0.78
C ASP A 268 -14.47 -31.90 0.75
N PRO A 269 -15.10 -32.86 1.48
CA PRO A 269 -14.94 -33.00 2.93
C PRO A 269 -13.48 -33.14 3.40
N SER A 270 -12.60 -33.68 2.56
CA SER A 270 -11.16 -33.79 2.88
C SER A 270 -10.45 -32.42 2.99
N ASN A 271 -11.02 -31.37 2.43
CA ASN A 271 -10.50 -29.98 2.56
C ASN A 271 -11.05 -29.26 3.79
N ARG A 272 -11.86 -29.93 4.63
CA ARG A 272 -12.50 -29.36 5.81
C ARG A 272 -11.75 -29.64 7.11
N ASP A 273 -10.61 -30.34 7.05
CA ASP A 273 -9.78 -30.66 8.22
C ASP A 273 -9.03 -29.47 8.81
N PHE A 274 -9.29 -28.25 8.30
CA PHE A 274 -8.75 -27.04 8.88
C PHE A 274 -9.52 -26.70 10.16
N THR A 275 -8.88 -26.88 11.30
CA THR A 275 -9.40 -26.35 12.58
C THR A 275 -9.05 -24.88 12.65
N PRO A 276 -10.00 -23.94 12.60
CA PRO A 276 -9.70 -22.54 12.80
C PRO A 276 -8.94 -22.38 14.12
N GLY A 277 -7.83 -21.64 14.10
CA GLY A 277 -7.12 -21.32 15.34
C GLY A 277 -8.08 -20.69 16.34
N SER A 278 -8.14 -21.25 17.53
CA SER A 278 -9.10 -20.87 18.57
C SER A 278 -8.83 -19.47 19.17
N GLU A 279 -7.77 -18.80 18.73
CA GLU A 279 -7.24 -17.58 19.34
C GLU A 279 -7.05 -16.39 18.37
N SER A 280 -7.66 -16.42 17.19
CA SER A 280 -7.59 -15.27 16.26
C SER A 280 -8.41 -14.11 16.79
N ASP A 281 -7.73 -13.06 17.24
CA ASP A 281 -8.38 -11.81 17.61
C ASP A 281 -8.79 -11.05 16.32
N ILE A 282 -10.09 -10.97 16.07
CA ILE A 282 -10.64 -10.17 14.97
C ILE A 282 -11.13 -8.84 15.53
N PHE A 283 -10.59 -7.74 14.99
CA PHE A 283 -11.02 -6.40 15.39
C PHE A 283 -11.75 -5.70 14.24
N SER A 284 -12.92 -5.14 14.53
CA SER A 284 -13.54 -4.15 13.66
C SER A 284 -12.95 -2.78 13.95
N CYS A 285 -12.46 -2.11 12.90
CA CYS A 285 -11.80 -0.82 13.05
C CYS A 285 -12.44 0.25 12.16
N ASN A 286 -12.53 1.47 12.66
CA ASN A 286 -12.75 2.64 11.85
C ASN A 286 -11.41 3.09 11.28
N VAL A 287 -11.31 3.19 9.96
CA VAL A 287 -10.12 3.72 9.27
C VAL A 287 -10.14 5.23 9.41
N LEU A 288 -9.15 5.79 10.11
CA LEU A 288 -8.97 7.25 10.24
C LEU A 288 -8.14 7.81 9.10
N TYR A 289 -7.14 7.05 8.66
CA TYR A 289 -6.25 7.40 7.57
C TYR A 289 -5.61 6.15 6.98
N CYS A 290 -5.37 6.17 5.67
CA CYS A 290 -4.57 5.16 4.98
C CYS A 290 -3.67 5.84 3.94
N SER A 291 -2.52 5.22 3.65
CA SER A 291 -1.53 5.75 2.72
C SER A 291 -0.76 4.64 2.02
N GLY A 292 -0.06 5.01 0.94
CA GLY A 292 0.65 4.05 0.12
C GLY A 292 -0.31 3.06 -0.57
N TYR A 293 0.10 1.79 -0.72
CA TYR A 293 -0.73 0.83 -1.44
C TYR A 293 -2.14 0.67 -0.83
N THR A 294 -2.27 0.88 0.47
CA THR A 294 -3.56 0.79 1.18
C THR A 294 -4.53 1.91 0.80
N ASN A 295 -4.01 3.00 0.23
CA ASN A 295 -4.79 4.12 -0.28
C ASN A 295 -5.02 4.05 -1.80
N ALA A 296 -4.26 3.25 -2.52
CA ALA A 296 -4.26 3.23 -3.98
C ALA A 296 -5.51 2.55 -4.56
N GLY A 297 -6.25 3.28 -5.40
CA GLY A 297 -7.42 2.76 -6.10
C GLY A 297 -8.54 2.32 -5.16
N PHE A 298 -8.87 1.02 -5.18
CA PHE A 298 -9.93 0.46 -4.33
C PHE A 298 -9.44 0.18 -2.91
N LYS A 299 -10.39 0.15 -1.96
CA LYS A 299 -10.09 -0.15 -0.55
C LYS A 299 -10.44 -1.60 -0.23
N VAL A 300 -9.57 -2.27 0.53
CA VAL A 300 -9.84 -3.61 1.03
C VAL A 300 -10.76 -3.54 2.26
N ILE A 301 -11.60 -4.56 2.43
CA ILE A 301 -12.54 -4.65 3.55
C ILE A 301 -11.84 -5.14 4.82
N GLY A 302 -10.82 -5.97 4.67
CA GLY A 302 -10.09 -6.57 5.78
C GLY A 302 -8.66 -6.87 5.39
N ILE A 303 -7.80 -6.98 6.38
CA ILE A 303 -6.41 -7.41 6.25
C ILE A 303 -6.17 -8.54 7.24
N ASN A 304 -5.37 -9.50 6.85
CA ASN A 304 -4.78 -10.47 7.75
C ASN A 304 -3.34 -10.03 8.04
N PHE A 305 -3.02 -9.74 9.28
CA PHE A 305 -1.71 -9.21 9.69
C PHE A 305 -1.28 -9.89 10.99
N PRO A 306 0.01 -10.19 11.19
CA PRO A 306 1.14 -9.92 10.31
C PRO A 306 1.33 -10.96 9.19
N TYR A 307 2.08 -10.58 8.13
CA TYR A 307 2.44 -11.47 7.01
C TYR A 307 3.77 -12.22 7.23
N ASP A 308 4.47 -11.99 8.32
CA ASP A 308 5.73 -12.67 8.64
C ASP A 308 5.45 -14.14 8.98
N ALA A 309 5.94 -15.04 8.13
CA ALA A 309 5.74 -16.49 8.31
C ALA A 309 6.28 -16.99 9.66
N ARG A 310 7.35 -16.40 10.18
CA ARG A 310 7.93 -16.76 11.47
C ARG A 310 6.97 -16.51 12.63
N VAL A 311 6.14 -15.47 12.52
CA VAL A 311 5.12 -15.14 13.53
C VAL A 311 3.87 -15.99 13.34
N GLN A 312 3.56 -16.39 12.10
CA GLN A 312 2.40 -17.22 11.80
C GLN A 312 2.59 -18.69 12.21
N GLU A 313 3.85 -19.13 12.35
CA GLU A 313 4.21 -20.50 12.76
C GLU A 313 4.26 -20.67 14.30
N GLU A 314 4.29 -19.59 15.08
CA GLU A 314 4.22 -19.60 16.56
C GLU A 314 2.78 -19.69 17.06
#